data_de4271de1d14a178f06af179b4ccfa5d
#
_entry.id   de4271de1d14a178f06af179b4ccfa5d
#
_cell.length_a   1.000
_cell.length_b   1.000
_cell.length_c   1.000
_cell.angle_alpha   90.00
_cell.angle_beta   90.00
_cell.angle_gamma   90.00
#
_symmetry.space_group_name_H-M   'P 1'
#
loop_
_entity.id
_entity.type
_entity.pdbx_description
1 polymer ?
#
loop_
_entity_poly.entity_id
_entity_poly.type
_entity_poly.pdbx_seq_one_letter_code
_entity_poly.pdbx_strand_id
1 'polypeptide(L)'
;EHTLRKIVEAFYEQRCAMVVGTYRMTDFDMRTIPPGIIDHKEWTPENGHNNALRINGLGAPRAFYTPLLRKLNLPNTSYGEDYALGLRISREYPIGRIYDVLYLCRRWEDNSDASLDVVKMNNHNIYKDKIRTWELEARLNMERQ
;
A
#
# COMPACT_ATOMS: atom_id res chain seq x y z
N GLU A 1 -10.06 -18.97 0.80
CA GLU A 1 -9.51 -20.07 -0.06
C GLU A 1 -9.01 -19.56 -1.42
N HIS A 2 -9.62 -18.50 -1.97
CA HIS A 2 -9.25 -17.99 -3.31
C HIS A 2 -8.30 -16.79 -3.31
N THR A 3 -7.95 -16.25 -2.16
CA THR A 3 -7.15 -15.01 -2.04
C THR A 3 -5.79 -15.12 -2.73
N LEU A 4 -5.04 -16.19 -2.43
CA LEU A 4 -3.70 -16.38 -3.02
C LEU A 4 -3.78 -16.58 -4.54
N ARG A 5 -4.79 -17.33 -5.02
CA ARG A 5 -5.00 -17.53 -6.45
C ARG A 5 -5.27 -16.20 -7.16
N LYS A 6 -6.19 -15.37 -6.64
CA LYS A 6 -6.48 -14.04 -7.20
C LYS A 6 -5.27 -13.13 -7.24
N ILE A 7 -4.43 -13.19 -6.20
CA ILE A 7 -3.18 -12.42 -6.17
C ILE A 7 -2.22 -12.89 -7.27
N VAL A 8 -2.05 -14.20 -7.44
CA VAL A 8 -1.18 -14.76 -8.49
C VAL A 8 -1.71 -14.42 -9.88
N GLU A 9 -3.03 -14.59 -10.11
CA GLU A 9 -3.69 -14.20 -11.36
C GLU A 9 -3.46 -12.71 -11.68
N ALA A 10 -3.62 -11.83 -10.69
CA ALA A 10 -3.39 -10.39 -10.88
C ALA A 10 -1.94 -10.06 -11.29
N PHE A 11 -0.93 -10.75 -10.75
CA PHE A 11 0.45 -10.56 -11.19
C PHE A 11 0.63 -10.87 -12.69
N TYR A 12 0.02 -11.95 -13.17
CA TYR A 12 0.13 -12.34 -14.58
C TYR A 12 -0.69 -11.44 -15.50
N GLU A 13 -1.95 -11.20 -15.16
CA GLU A 13 -2.87 -10.45 -16.00
C GLU A 13 -2.50 -8.96 -16.08
N GLN A 14 -2.14 -8.36 -14.97
CA GLN A 14 -1.81 -6.94 -14.88
C GLN A 14 -0.31 -6.64 -15.09
N ARG A 15 0.52 -7.67 -15.22
CA ARG A 15 1.98 -7.55 -15.43
C ARG A 15 2.63 -6.56 -14.47
N CYS A 16 2.29 -6.66 -13.19
CA CYS A 16 2.70 -5.72 -12.16
C CYS A 16 3.78 -6.32 -11.23
N ALA A 17 4.47 -5.46 -10.50
CA ALA A 17 5.50 -5.87 -9.55
C ALA A 17 5.00 -5.90 -8.09
N MET A 18 3.85 -5.29 -7.86
CA MET A 18 3.15 -5.28 -6.58
C MET A 18 1.64 -5.35 -6.85
N VAL A 19 0.92 -6.06 -6.00
CA VAL A 19 -0.55 -6.11 -6.02
C VAL A 19 -1.08 -5.58 -4.70
N VAL A 20 -2.09 -4.75 -4.78
CA VAL A 20 -2.86 -4.27 -3.62
C VAL A 20 -4.30 -4.71 -3.76
N GLY A 21 -4.85 -5.30 -2.71
CA GLY A 21 -6.21 -5.81 -2.70
C GLY A 21 -7.20 -4.92 -1.97
N THR A 22 -8.31 -5.52 -1.62
CA THR A 22 -9.46 -4.92 -0.95
C THR A 22 -9.78 -5.72 0.31
N TYR A 23 -10.23 -5.07 1.36
CA TYR A 23 -10.65 -5.73 2.59
C TYR A 23 -11.93 -5.13 3.15
N ARG A 24 -12.58 -5.89 4.03
CA ARG A 24 -13.76 -5.45 4.76
C ARG A 24 -13.45 -5.30 6.23
N MET A 25 -13.83 -4.17 6.80
CA MET A 25 -13.74 -3.91 8.23
C MET A 25 -14.84 -4.65 8.97
N THR A 26 -14.47 -5.42 10.00
CA THR A 26 -15.43 -6.15 10.84
C THR A 26 -15.07 -6.06 12.31
N ASP A 27 -16.06 -6.32 13.17
CA ASP A 27 -15.85 -6.68 14.57
C ASP A 27 -15.42 -8.15 14.72
N PHE A 28 -15.31 -8.64 15.96
CA PHE A 28 -14.96 -10.03 16.25
C PHE A 28 -16.07 -11.02 15.87
N ASP A 29 -17.33 -10.58 15.82
CA ASP A 29 -18.47 -11.38 15.38
C ASP A 29 -18.63 -11.39 13.86
N MET A 30 -17.64 -10.86 13.14
CA MET A 30 -17.63 -10.74 11.66
C MET A 30 -18.71 -9.81 11.09
N ARG A 31 -19.34 -8.96 11.92
CA ARG A 31 -20.26 -7.93 11.44
C ARG A 31 -19.48 -6.78 10.84
N THR A 32 -19.93 -6.30 9.69
CA THR A 32 -19.31 -5.14 9.04
C THR A 32 -19.46 -3.89 9.91
N ILE A 33 -18.36 -3.20 10.13
CA ILE A 33 -18.30 -1.91 10.85
C ILE A 33 -17.84 -0.80 9.91
N PRO A 34 -18.19 0.47 10.18
CA PRO A 34 -17.72 1.60 9.38
C PRO A 34 -16.18 1.64 9.29
N PRO A 35 -15.61 2.04 8.14
CA PRO A 35 -16.27 2.48 6.91
C PRO A 35 -16.71 1.35 5.97
N GLY A 36 -16.66 0.10 6.37
CA GLY A 36 -17.10 -1.05 5.60
C GLY A 36 -16.01 -1.61 4.70
N ILE A 37 -16.13 -1.46 3.38
CA ILE A 37 -15.14 -1.94 2.41
C ILE A 37 -14.09 -0.86 2.17
N ILE A 38 -12.82 -1.26 2.22
CA ILE A 38 -11.65 -0.45 1.88
C ILE A 38 -11.06 -0.99 0.60
N ASP A 39 -11.34 -0.35 -0.51
CA ASP A 39 -11.01 -0.80 -1.87
C ASP A 39 -10.00 0.10 -2.61
N HIS A 40 -9.65 1.25 -2.02
CA HIS A 40 -8.67 2.19 -2.60
C HIS A 40 -8.99 2.57 -4.06
N LYS A 41 -10.27 2.83 -4.37
CA LYS A 41 -10.73 3.19 -5.72
C LYS A 41 -10.11 4.47 -6.27
N GLU A 42 -9.60 5.34 -5.40
CA GLU A 42 -8.83 6.52 -5.79
C GLU A 42 -7.57 6.19 -6.60
N TRP A 43 -7.08 4.96 -6.49
CA TRP A 43 -5.98 4.47 -7.29
C TRP A 43 -6.50 3.85 -8.58
N THR A 44 -6.32 4.55 -9.70
CA THR A 44 -6.72 4.07 -11.03
C THR A 44 -5.52 3.96 -11.96
N PRO A 45 -5.61 3.20 -13.07
CA PRO A 45 -4.55 3.14 -14.08
C PRO A 45 -4.17 4.51 -14.65
N GLU A 46 -5.14 5.43 -14.78
CA GLU A 46 -4.95 6.78 -15.29
C GLU A 46 -4.14 7.65 -14.34
N ASN A 47 -4.21 7.39 -13.02
CA ASN A 47 -3.38 8.06 -12.03
C ASN A 47 -1.91 7.65 -12.14
N GLY A 48 -1.64 6.49 -12.75
CA GLY A 48 -0.33 5.97 -13.02
C GLY A 48 0.55 5.88 -11.78
N HIS A 49 1.84 5.96 -12.01
CA HIS A 49 2.85 5.86 -10.96
C HIS A 49 2.81 7.01 -9.93
N ASN A 50 2.25 8.17 -10.30
CA ASN A 50 2.24 9.36 -9.46
C ASN A 50 1.21 9.31 -8.34
N ASN A 51 0.21 8.44 -8.43
CA ASN A 51 -0.80 8.35 -7.38
C ASN A 51 -0.20 7.93 -6.03
N ALA A 52 0.84 7.10 -6.03
CA ALA A 52 1.55 6.70 -4.82
C ALA A 52 2.06 7.90 -4.00
N LEU A 53 2.43 9.01 -4.66
CA LEU A 53 2.88 10.24 -4.02
C LEU A 53 1.74 11.03 -3.34
N ARG A 54 0.49 10.79 -3.72
CA ARG A 54 -0.68 11.56 -3.26
C ARG A 54 -1.44 10.91 -2.12
N ILE A 55 -1.35 9.60 -2.00
CA ILE A 55 -2.09 8.83 -0.99
C ILE A 55 -1.28 8.69 0.31
N ASN A 56 -1.96 8.46 1.42
CA ASN A 56 -1.29 8.30 2.72
C ASN A 56 -0.88 6.85 3.03
N GLY A 57 -1.14 5.93 2.14
CA GLY A 57 -0.76 4.52 2.21
C GLY A 57 -1.25 3.78 0.98
N LEU A 58 -0.59 2.68 0.64
CA LEU A 58 -0.88 1.95 -0.58
C LEU A 58 -2.09 1.01 -0.48
N GLY A 59 -2.59 0.79 0.72
CA GLY A 59 -3.69 -0.13 0.98
C GLY A 59 -3.24 -1.53 1.39
N ALA A 60 -4.21 -2.44 1.48
CA ALA A 60 -4.01 -3.83 1.93
C ALA A 60 -5.07 -4.77 1.28
N PRO A 61 -4.81 -6.10 1.21
CA PRO A 61 -3.53 -6.74 1.45
C PRO A 61 -2.51 -6.37 0.36
N ARG A 62 -1.23 -6.57 0.65
CA ARG A 62 -0.14 -6.28 -0.29
C ARG A 62 0.60 -7.56 -0.63
N ALA A 63 0.93 -7.74 -1.90
CA ALA A 63 1.80 -8.79 -2.36
C ALA A 63 2.88 -8.21 -3.28
N PHE A 64 4.06 -8.80 -3.25
CA PHE A 64 5.23 -8.30 -3.96
C PHE A 64 5.85 -9.40 -4.82
N TYR A 65 6.33 -9.02 -5.99
CA TYR A 65 7.14 -9.91 -6.82
C TYR A 65 8.50 -10.13 -6.14
N THR A 66 8.70 -11.30 -5.57
CA THR A 66 9.83 -11.63 -4.70
C THR A 66 11.21 -11.34 -5.30
N PRO A 67 11.48 -11.64 -6.61
CA PRO A 67 12.79 -11.34 -7.19
C PRO A 67 13.11 -9.84 -7.19
N LEU A 68 12.11 -8.97 -7.40
CA LEU A 68 12.29 -7.52 -7.31
C LEU A 68 12.47 -7.09 -5.85
N LEU A 69 11.63 -7.59 -4.94
CA LEU A 69 11.72 -7.26 -3.51
C LEU A 69 13.12 -7.56 -2.94
N ARG A 70 13.75 -8.64 -3.37
CA ARG A 70 15.12 -9.01 -2.96
C ARG A 70 16.19 -8.07 -3.48
N LYS A 71 15.94 -7.34 -4.56
CA LYS A 71 16.85 -6.32 -5.11
C LYS A 71 16.69 -4.96 -4.46
N LEU A 72 15.49 -4.71 -3.89
CA LEU A 72 15.17 -3.46 -3.21
C LEU A 72 15.45 -3.62 -1.73
N ASN A 73 16.28 -2.75 -1.19
CA ASN A 73 16.51 -2.72 0.26
C ASN A 73 15.31 -2.08 0.96
N LEU A 74 14.78 -2.76 1.98
CA LEU A 74 13.78 -2.18 2.87
C LEU A 74 14.45 -1.14 3.78
N PRO A 75 13.83 0.02 4.01
CA PRO A 75 14.36 0.97 4.97
C PRO A 75 14.28 0.37 6.39
N ASN A 76 15.32 0.61 7.18
CA ASN A 76 15.35 0.20 8.59
C ASN A 76 14.53 1.16 9.44
N THR A 77 13.22 0.98 9.40
CA THR A 77 12.25 1.77 10.17
C THR A 77 11.13 0.87 10.67
N SER A 78 10.53 1.23 11.78
CA SER A 78 9.38 0.51 12.36
C SER A 78 8.02 1.01 11.87
N TYR A 79 8.00 2.00 10.96
CA TYR A 79 6.78 2.55 10.39
C TYR A 79 7.02 3.09 8.99
N GLY A 80 6.09 2.78 8.07
CA GLY A 80 6.12 3.29 6.70
C GLY A 80 7.13 2.61 5.77
N GLU A 81 7.74 1.50 6.21
CA GLU A 81 8.64 0.68 5.40
C GLU A 81 7.96 0.15 4.14
N ASP A 82 6.71 -0.28 4.30
CA ASP A 82 5.85 -0.77 3.23
C ASP A 82 5.48 0.34 2.24
N TYR A 83 5.20 1.54 2.74
CA TYR A 83 4.90 2.71 1.93
C TYR A 83 6.13 3.16 1.14
N ALA A 84 7.31 3.22 1.77
CA ALA A 84 8.57 3.54 1.10
C ALA A 84 8.88 2.54 -0.03
N LEU A 85 8.68 1.25 0.24
CA LEU A 85 8.86 0.20 -0.76
C LEU A 85 7.90 0.36 -1.95
N GLY A 86 6.64 0.62 -1.68
CA GLY A 86 5.64 0.83 -2.73
C GLY A 86 5.89 2.09 -3.55
N LEU A 87 6.33 3.19 -2.93
CA LEU A 87 6.80 4.39 -3.65
C LEU A 87 7.93 4.03 -4.62
N ARG A 88 8.96 3.31 -4.13
CA ARG A 88 10.09 2.88 -4.94
C ARG A 88 9.67 1.96 -6.10
N ILE A 89 8.77 1.01 -5.85
CA ILE A 89 8.22 0.13 -6.89
C ILE A 89 7.45 0.95 -7.91
N SER A 90 6.57 1.85 -7.47
CA SER A 90 5.72 2.65 -8.36
C SER A 90 6.49 3.58 -9.29
N ARG A 91 7.77 3.84 -9.04
CA ARG A 91 8.62 4.64 -9.92
C ARG A 91 8.81 3.99 -11.28
N GLU A 92 9.00 2.69 -11.32
CA GLU A 92 9.41 1.96 -12.52
C GLU A 92 8.44 0.85 -12.92
N TYR A 93 7.57 0.41 -12.01
CA TYR A 93 6.72 -0.76 -12.20
C TYR A 93 5.25 -0.45 -11.90
N PRO A 94 4.31 -1.06 -12.64
CA PRO A 94 2.89 -0.99 -12.31
C PRO A 94 2.60 -1.63 -10.95
N ILE A 95 1.60 -1.07 -10.25
CA ILE A 95 0.97 -1.67 -9.09
C ILE A 95 -0.42 -2.15 -9.49
N GLY A 96 -0.65 -3.45 -9.40
CA GLY A 96 -1.92 -4.09 -9.72
C GLY A 96 -2.94 -3.96 -8.59
N ARG A 97 -4.22 -4.08 -8.94
CA ARG A 97 -5.34 -3.93 -8.01
C ARG A 97 -6.29 -5.11 -8.09
N ILE A 98 -6.84 -5.49 -6.92
CA ILE A 98 -7.93 -6.47 -6.80
C ILE A 98 -9.04 -5.83 -5.99
N TYR A 99 -10.21 -5.62 -6.61
CA TYR A 99 -11.37 -4.98 -5.96
C TYR A 99 -12.29 -5.95 -5.23
N ASP A 100 -12.09 -7.25 -5.40
CA ASP A 100 -12.76 -8.25 -4.57
C ASP A 100 -12.25 -8.21 -3.15
N VAL A 101 -13.13 -8.41 -2.18
CA VAL A 101 -12.73 -8.50 -0.77
C VAL A 101 -11.90 -9.75 -0.56
N LEU A 102 -10.63 -9.57 -0.21
CA LEU A 102 -9.65 -10.65 -0.04
C LEU A 102 -9.55 -11.16 1.39
N TYR A 103 -9.85 -10.29 2.38
CA TYR A 103 -9.89 -10.69 3.79
C TYR A 103 -10.81 -9.81 4.62
N LEU A 104 -11.11 -10.28 5.84
CA LEU A 104 -11.86 -9.55 6.85
C LEU A 104 -10.88 -8.98 7.87
N CYS A 105 -10.82 -7.65 7.96
CA CYS A 105 -9.98 -6.94 8.91
C CYS A 105 -10.75 -6.72 10.21
N ARG A 106 -10.49 -7.56 11.22
CA ARG A 106 -11.11 -7.41 12.54
C ARG A 106 -10.52 -6.24 13.31
N ARG A 107 -11.38 -5.40 13.86
CA ARG A 107 -11.02 -4.25 14.69
C ARG A 107 -11.52 -4.40 16.10
N TRP A 108 -10.73 -3.93 17.05
CA TRP A 108 -11.05 -3.83 18.48
C TRP A 108 -10.35 -2.61 19.09
N GLU A 109 -10.72 -2.25 20.32
CA GLU A 109 -10.28 -1.00 20.97
C GLU A 109 -8.76 -0.88 21.14
N ASP A 110 -8.05 -1.99 21.37
CA ASP A 110 -6.59 -2.03 21.55
C ASP A 110 -5.79 -2.20 20.26
N ASN A 111 -6.39 -1.96 19.10
CA ASN A 111 -5.63 -1.98 17.84
C ASN A 111 -4.54 -0.93 17.86
N SER A 112 -3.33 -1.30 17.44
CA SER A 112 -2.14 -0.45 17.43
C SER A 112 -2.33 0.90 16.72
N ASP A 113 -3.24 0.95 15.74
CA ASP A 113 -3.55 2.18 15.00
C ASP A 113 -4.55 3.09 15.75
N ALA A 114 -5.31 2.57 16.70
CA ALA A 114 -6.32 3.32 17.45
C ALA A 114 -5.76 4.08 18.65
N SER A 115 -4.57 3.72 19.12
CA SER A 115 -3.94 4.25 20.35
C SER A 115 -2.77 5.20 20.09
N LEU A 116 -2.58 5.65 18.84
CA LEU A 116 -1.51 6.60 18.50
C LEU A 116 -1.81 7.99 19.05
N ASP A 117 -0.91 8.51 19.89
CA ASP A 117 -0.96 9.91 20.30
C ASP A 117 -0.65 10.85 19.10
N VAL A 118 -1.08 12.12 19.22
CA VAL A 118 -0.95 13.11 18.16
C VAL A 118 0.51 13.36 17.76
N VAL A 119 1.44 13.34 18.72
CA VAL A 119 2.87 13.57 18.46
C VAL A 119 3.44 12.43 17.62
N LYS A 120 3.11 11.20 17.98
CA LYS A 120 3.55 10.02 17.24
C LYS A 120 2.96 9.97 15.83
N MET A 121 1.68 10.32 15.69
CA MET A 121 1.03 10.42 14.39
C MET A 121 1.69 11.49 13.50
N ASN A 122 2.00 12.66 14.05
CA ASN A 122 2.67 13.73 13.33
C ASN A 122 4.08 13.31 12.88
N ASN A 123 4.86 12.64 13.73
CA ASN A 123 6.16 12.11 13.38
C ASN A 123 6.08 11.09 12.22
N HIS A 124 5.06 10.23 12.21
CA HIS A 124 4.80 9.32 11.12
C HIS A 124 4.48 10.05 9.80
N ASN A 125 3.67 11.10 9.87
CA ASN A 125 3.33 11.92 8.69
C ASN A 125 4.55 12.67 8.16
N ILE A 126 5.36 13.27 9.03
CA ILE A 126 6.62 13.93 8.66
C ILE A 126 7.57 12.95 7.97
N TYR A 127 7.68 11.72 8.48
CA TYR A 127 8.49 10.70 7.82
C TYR A 127 7.97 10.37 6.42
N LYS A 128 6.66 10.17 6.26
CA LYS A 128 6.05 9.93 4.95
C LYS A 128 6.28 11.08 3.97
N ASP A 129 6.19 12.31 4.43
CA ASP A 129 6.44 13.49 3.58
C ASP A 129 7.91 13.56 3.12
N LYS A 130 8.86 13.20 3.99
CA LYS A 130 10.27 13.10 3.61
C LYS A 130 10.50 12.06 2.52
N ILE A 131 9.96 10.84 2.68
CA ILE A 131 10.16 9.80 1.66
C ILE A 131 9.45 10.12 0.35
N ARG A 132 8.30 10.83 0.37
CA ARG A 132 7.65 11.36 -0.83
C ARG A 132 8.52 12.38 -1.55
N THR A 133 9.12 13.28 -0.81
CA THR A 133 10.03 14.30 -1.35
C THR A 133 11.23 13.66 -2.04
N TRP A 134 11.90 12.72 -1.38
CA TRP A 134 13.02 11.98 -1.97
C TRP A 134 12.61 11.18 -3.21
N GLU A 135 11.43 10.58 -3.18
CA GLU A 135 10.89 9.86 -4.33
C GLU A 135 10.62 10.79 -5.50
N LEU A 136 10.03 11.97 -5.25
CA LEU A 136 9.77 12.97 -6.28
C LEU A 136 11.07 13.48 -6.90
N GLU A 137 12.08 13.80 -6.09
CA GLU A 137 13.42 14.19 -6.57
C GLU A 137 14.06 13.11 -7.44
N ALA A 138 13.94 11.83 -7.02
CA ALA A 138 14.46 10.71 -7.81
C ALA A 138 13.76 10.61 -9.18
N ARG A 139 12.44 10.80 -9.26
CA ARG A 139 11.69 10.80 -10.53
C ARG A 139 12.11 11.95 -11.45
N LEU A 140 12.21 13.16 -10.91
CA LEU A 140 12.66 14.33 -11.67
C LEU A 140 14.09 14.16 -12.22
N ASN A 141 14.96 13.48 -11.48
CA ASN A 141 16.32 13.20 -11.96
C ASN A 141 16.35 12.14 -13.07
N MET A 142 15.42 11.19 -13.08
CA MET A 142 15.29 10.23 -14.17
C MET A 142 14.80 10.88 -15.49
N GLU A 143 13.88 11.84 -15.40
CA GLU A 143 13.35 12.57 -16.57
C GLU A 143 14.39 13.49 -17.23
N ARG A 144 15.46 13.85 -16.52
CA ARG A 144 16.52 14.73 -17.00
C ARG A 144 17.68 14.00 -17.68
N GLN A 145 17.68 12.66 -17.61
CA GLN A 145 18.68 11.81 -18.26
C GLN A 145 18.20 11.30 -19.61
#